data_c3caf3e55fe2a734510090039e07ac0f
#
_entry.id   c3caf3e55fe2a734510090039e07ac0f
#
_cell.length_a   1.000
_cell.length_b   1.000
_cell.length_c   1.000
_cell.angle_alpha   90.00
_cell.angle_beta   90.00
_cell.angle_gamma   90.00
#
_symmetry.space_group_name_H-M   'P 1'
#
loop_
_entity.id
_entity.type
_entity.pdbx_description
1 polymer ?
#
loop_
_entity_poly.entity_id
_entity_poly.type
_entity_poly.pdbx_seq_one_letter_code
_entity_poly.pdbx_strand_id
1 'polypeptide(L)'
;MEFNMNDKYHLSLKTAFASEYAFALKAQNFHWNVEGASFPQLHKLFEEIYNAVYDGIDTFAEQLRALQLYTPASFEKFSMLTKVADENEVPDQGSMVAELLQDSEKMAGIFKICYEMAEQSGDHGLANFLAERQDIHKKYS
;
A
#
# COMPACT_ATOMS: atom_id res chain seq x y z
N MET A 1 -28.01 6.09 3.12
CA MET A 1 -27.19 6.89 4.08
C MET A 1 -26.09 7.61 3.31
N GLU A 2 -26.00 8.90 3.51
CA GLU A 2 -24.97 9.69 2.86
C GLU A 2 -23.69 9.67 3.69
N PHE A 3 -22.54 9.53 3.02
CA PHE A 3 -21.26 9.68 3.67
C PHE A 3 -20.96 11.16 3.87
N ASN A 4 -20.59 11.56 5.08
CA ASN A 4 -20.04 12.90 5.33
C ASN A 4 -18.53 12.90 5.02
N MET A 5 -17.89 14.06 5.17
CA MET A 5 -16.44 14.19 4.87
C MET A 5 -15.58 13.31 5.75
N ASN A 6 -15.96 13.13 7.04
CA ASN A 6 -15.21 12.25 7.93
C ASN A 6 -15.33 10.79 7.52
N ASP A 7 -16.52 10.34 7.12
CA ASP A 7 -16.72 8.96 6.67
C ASP A 7 -15.88 8.68 5.43
N LYS A 8 -15.84 9.62 4.48
CA LYS A 8 -15.01 9.51 3.28
C LYS A 8 -13.53 9.42 3.61
N TYR A 9 -13.07 10.28 4.50
CA TYR A 9 -11.70 10.33 4.96
C TYR A 9 -11.31 9.00 5.61
N HIS A 10 -12.12 8.52 6.55
CA HIS A 10 -11.86 7.29 7.26
C HIS A 10 -11.85 6.07 6.33
N LEU A 11 -12.79 6.02 5.38
CA LEU A 11 -12.81 4.95 4.38
C LEU A 11 -11.58 4.99 3.49
N SER A 12 -11.16 6.18 3.07
CA SER A 12 -9.95 6.34 2.25
C SER A 12 -8.71 5.83 2.98
N LEU A 13 -8.60 6.11 4.27
CA LEU A 13 -7.48 5.61 5.08
C LEU A 13 -7.48 4.09 5.19
N LYS A 14 -8.64 3.48 5.43
CA LYS A 14 -8.76 2.03 5.51
C LYS A 14 -8.46 1.37 4.17
N THR A 15 -8.91 1.98 3.09
CA THR A 15 -8.63 1.53 1.73
C THR A 15 -7.12 1.59 1.44
N ALA A 16 -6.47 2.68 1.83
CA ALA A 16 -5.03 2.82 1.67
C ALA A 16 -4.28 1.76 2.46
N PHE A 17 -4.71 1.49 3.70
CA PHE A 17 -4.10 0.46 4.55
C PHE A 17 -4.21 -0.92 3.91
N ALA A 18 -5.41 -1.30 3.48
CA ALA A 18 -5.64 -2.60 2.85
C ALA A 18 -4.85 -2.73 1.55
N SER A 19 -4.80 -1.66 0.76
CA SER A 19 -4.07 -1.64 -0.51
C SER A 19 -2.56 -1.77 -0.28
N GLU A 20 -2.04 -1.12 0.75
CA GLU A 20 -0.63 -1.20 1.11
C GLU A 20 -0.25 -2.63 1.52
N TYR A 21 -1.11 -3.27 2.30
CA TYR A 21 -0.89 -4.66 2.70
C TYR A 21 -0.92 -5.59 1.49
N ALA A 22 -1.88 -5.39 0.59
CA ALA A 22 -1.98 -6.18 -0.65
C ALA A 22 -0.77 -5.98 -1.55
N PHE A 23 -0.26 -4.74 -1.63
CA PHE A 23 0.96 -4.45 -2.39
C PHE A 23 2.17 -5.19 -1.81
N ALA A 24 2.33 -5.15 -0.49
CA ALA A 24 3.43 -5.84 0.17
C ALA A 24 3.38 -7.35 -0.09
N LEU A 25 2.19 -7.94 0.00
CA LEU A 25 2.01 -9.37 -0.27
C LEU A 25 2.36 -9.70 -1.72
N LYS A 26 1.96 -8.86 -2.69
CA LYS A 26 2.30 -9.08 -4.10
C LYS A 26 3.82 -9.01 -4.32
N ALA A 27 4.49 -8.04 -3.73
CA ALA A 27 5.94 -7.94 -3.82
C ALA A 27 6.62 -9.18 -3.20
N GLN A 28 6.11 -9.67 -2.09
CA GLN A 28 6.61 -10.87 -1.44
C GLN A 28 6.34 -12.11 -2.29
N ASN A 29 5.18 -12.22 -2.92
CA ASN A 29 4.86 -13.27 -3.88
C ASN A 29 5.91 -13.29 -4.99
N PHE A 30 6.21 -12.14 -5.57
CA PHE A 30 7.19 -12.05 -6.67
C PHE A 30 8.61 -12.35 -6.19
N HIS A 31 8.95 -11.93 -4.96
CA HIS A 31 10.23 -12.30 -4.34
C HIS A 31 10.39 -13.81 -4.28
N TRP A 32 9.35 -14.53 -3.87
CA TRP A 32 9.39 -15.98 -3.76
C TRP A 32 9.39 -16.69 -5.10
N ASN A 33 8.60 -16.19 -6.06
CA ASN A 33 8.23 -16.95 -7.25
C ASN A 33 8.89 -16.47 -8.54
N VAL A 34 9.75 -15.44 -8.51
CA VAL A 34 10.42 -14.95 -9.72
C VAL A 34 11.34 -16.02 -10.30
N GLU A 35 11.31 -16.14 -11.63
CA GLU A 35 12.17 -17.04 -12.39
C GLU A 35 12.81 -16.27 -13.54
N GLY A 36 13.94 -16.74 -14.03
CA GLY A 36 14.56 -16.17 -15.21
C GLY A 36 16.01 -15.74 -14.97
N ALA A 37 16.59 -15.14 -16.00
CA ALA A 37 18.00 -14.77 -16.02
C ALA A 37 18.35 -13.70 -14.97
N SER A 38 17.39 -12.87 -14.60
CA SER A 38 17.59 -11.79 -13.60
C SER A 38 17.13 -12.19 -12.20
N PHE A 39 17.00 -13.48 -11.92
CA PHE A 39 16.50 -13.96 -10.63
C PHE A 39 17.21 -13.35 -9.44
N PRO A 40 18.56 -13.36 -9.33
CA PRO A 40 19.20 -12.86 -8.10
C PRO A 40 18.92 -11.38 -7.84
N GLN A 41 18.95 -10.55 -8.88
CA GLN A 41 18.72 -9.12 -8.77
C GLN A 41 17.27 -8.81 -8.41
N LEU A 42 16.32 -9.49 -9.07
CA LEU A 42 14.90 -9.24 -8.84
C LEU A 42 14.41 -9.82 -7.52
N HIS A 43 14.90 -11.00 -7.16
CA HIS A 43 14.61 -11.59 -5.84
C HIS A 43 14.96 -10.60 -4.74
N LYS A 44 16.13 -10.00 -4.81
CA LYS A 44 16.60 -9.01 -3.85
C LYS A 44 15.81 -7.70 -3.92
N LEU A 45 15.50 -7.22 -5.13
CA LEU A 45 14.72 -6.00 -5.31
C LEU A 45 13.32 -6.16 -4.70
N PHE A 46 12.66 -7.27 -4.98
CA PHE A 46 11.31 -7.50 -4.46
C PHE A 46 11.30 -7.61 -2.92
N GLU A 47 12.35 -8.20 -2.34
CA GLU A 47 12.53 -8.24 -0.88
C GLU A 47 12.68 -6.83 -0.31
N GLU A 48 13.51 -5.99 -0.94
CA GLU A 48 13.69 -4.61 -0.53
C GLU A 48 12.36 -3.85 -0.54
N ILE A 49 11.57 -4.06 -1.61
CA ILE A 49 10.27 -3.39 -1.76
C ILE A 49 9.30 -3.82 -0.65
N TYR A 50 9.11 -5.12 -0.44
CA TYR A 50 8.10 -5.51 0.55
C TYR A 50 8.54 -5.19 1.97
N ASN A 51 9.84 -5.21 2.26
CA ASN A 51 10.32 -4.78 3.57
C ASN A 51 10.09 -3.29 3.80
N ALA A 52 10.36 -2.45 2.81
CA ALA A 52 10.11 -1.01 2.91
C ALA A 52 8.64 -0.70 3.18
N VAL A 53 7.74 -1.48 2.59
CA VAL A 53 6.30 -1.32 2.78
C VAL A 53 5.89 -1.83 4.16
N TYR A 54 6.30 -3.04 4.54
CA TYR A 54 5.96 -3.61 5.85
C TYR A 54 6.48 -2.77 7.01
N ASP A 55 7.60 -2.10 6.85
CA ASP A 55 8.16 -1.22 7.91
C ASP A 55 7.19 -0.12 8.32
N GLY A 56 6.29 0.29 7.43
CA GLY A 56 5.30 1.33 7.74
C GLY A 56 3.94 0.81 8.17
N ILE A 57 3.68 -0.48 8.03
CA ILE A 57 2.32 -1.04 8.25
C ILE A 57 1.88 -0.86 9.71
N ASP A 58 2.74 -1.20 10.66
CA ASP A 58 2.40 -1.12 12.07
C ASP A 58 2.12 0.33 12.49
N THR A 59 2.96 1.26 12.08
CA THR A 59 2.75 2.68 12.36
C THR A 59 1.44 3.18 11.75
N PHE A 60 1.12 2.76 10.53
CA PHE A 60 -0.13 3.14 9.89
C PHE A 60 -1.33 2.60 10.67
N ALA A 61 -1.28 1.34 11.09
CA ALA A 61 -2.33 0.74 11.90
C ALA A 61 -2.56 1.52 13.20
N GLU A 62 -1.47 1.92 13.85
CA GLU A 62 -1.54 2.70 15.10
C GLU A 62 -2.11 4.10 14.86
N GLN A 63 -1.80 4.72 13.72
CA GLN A 63 -2.37 6.02 13.35
C GLN A 63 -3.90 5.91 13.17
N LEU A 64 -4.38 4.82 12.58
CA LEU A 64 -5.81 4.58 12.46
C LEU A 64 -6.46 4.45 13.85
N ARG A 65 -5.81 3.72 14.75
CA ARG A 65 -6.32 3.57 16.12
C ARG A 65 -6.32 4.90 16.88
N ALA A 66 -5.36 5.76 16.62
CA ALA A 66 -5.32 7.09 17.23
C ALA A 66 -6.52 7.95 16.80
N LEU A 67 -7.08 7.69 15.62
CA LEU A 67 -8.31 8.34 15.14
C LEU A 67 -9.58 7.64 15.64
N GLN A 68 -9.46 6.68 16.56
CA GLN A 68 -10.57 5.89 17.09
C GLN A 68 -11.19 4.96 16.03
N LEU A 69 -10.43 4.59 15.01
CA LEU A 69 -10.87 3.66 13.99
C LEU A 69 -10.31 2.27 14.26
N TYR A 70 -11.11 1.24 13.98
CA TYR A 70 -10.59 -0.12 13.97
C TYR A 70 -9.81 -0.33 12.67
N THR A 71 -8.58 -0.84 12.82
CA THR A 71 -7.73 -1.16 11.68
C THR A 71 -8.22 -2.46 11.05
N PRO A 72 -8.48 -2.49 9.73
CA PRO A 72 -8.87 -3.75 9.07
C PRO A 72 -7.71 -4.74 9.13
N ALA A 73 -8.02 -5.99 9.48
CA ALA A 73 -6.98 -7.01 9.67
C ALA A 73 -7.52 -8.42 9.41
N SER A 74 -8.15 -8.63 8.28
CA SER A 74 -8.57 -9.95 7.83
C SER A 74 -8.48 -10.02 6.32
N PHE A 75 -8.32 -11.21 5.77
CA PHE A 75 -8.27 -11.39 4.32
C PHE A 75 -9.55 -10.89 3.66
N GLU A 76 -10.70 -11.15 4.29
CA GLU A 76 -11.98 -10.69 3.75
C GLU A 76 -12.02 -9.16 3.66
N LYS A 77 -11.65 -8.46 4.75
CA LYS A 77 -11.65 -7.00 4.75
C LYS A 77 -10.63 -6.43 3.77
N PHE A 78 -9.44 -7.01 3.70
CA PHE A 78 -8.44 -6.57 2.73
C PHE A 78 -8.94 -6.74 1.30
N SER A 79 -9.55 -7.88 1.01
CA SER A 79 -10.11 -8.16 -0.31
C SER A 79 -11.18 -7.15 -0.71
N MET A 80 -12.04 -6.77 0.23
CA MET A 80 -13.11 -5.81 -0.02
C MET A 80 -12.60 -4.37 -0.22
N LEU A 81 -11.54 -4.00 0.47
CA LEU A 81 -11.06 -2.62 0.52
C LEU A 81 -9.94 -2.30 -0.46
N THR A 82 -9.12 -3.29 -0.81
CA THR A 82 -7.91 -3.03 -1.60
C THR A 82 -8.21 -2.52 -3.01
N LYS A 83 -7.37 -1.60 -3.47
CA LYS A 83 -7.32 -1.16 -4.87
C LYS A 83 -6.18 -1.81 -5.64
N VAL A 84 -5.35 -2.60 -4.97
CA VAL A 84 -4.28 -3.38 -5.59
C VAL A 84 -4.82 -4.79 -5.82
N ALA A 85 -4.84 -5.21 -7.09
CA ALA A 85 -5.37 -6.51 -7.46
C ALA A 85 -4.37 -7.63 -7.12
N ASP A 86 -4.91 -8.79 -6.75
CA ASP A 86 -4.11 -10.00 -6.56
C ASP A 86 -3.48 -10.46 -7.88
N GLU A 87 -2.33 -11.11 -7.79
CA GLU A 87 -1.76 -11.84 -8.91
C GLU A 87 -1.77 -13.33 -8.57
N ASN A 88 -2.66 -14.07 -9.19
CA ASN A 88 -2.86 -15.49 -8.91
C ASN A 88 -2.01 -16.42 -9.78
N GLU A 89 -1.42 -15.89 -10.84
CA GLU A 89 -0.51 -16.63 -11.70
C GLU A 89 0.93 -16.23 -11.36
N VAL A 90 1.89 -16.90 -12.00
CA VAL A 90 3.30 -16.54 -11.90
C VAL A 90 3.70 -15.88 -13.21
N PRO A 91 3.65 -14.55 -13.30
CA PRO A 91 4.04 -13.87 -14.54
C PRO A 91 5.54 -13.98 -14.79
N ASP A 92 5.97 -13.67 -16.00
CA ASP A 92 7.41 -13.58 -16.27
C ASP A 92 8.04 -12.42 -15.53
N GLN A 93 9.37 -12.43 -15.42
CA GLN A 93 10.10 -11.44 -14.62
C GLN A 93 9.85 -9.99 -15.06
N GLY A 94 9.75 -9.75 -16.36
CA GLY A 94 9.48 -8.40 -16.86
C GLY A 94 8.08 -7.93 -16.51
N SER A 95 7.10 -8.82 -16.59
CA SER A 95 5.71 -8.53 -16.22
C SER A 95 5.59 -8.26 -14.71
N MET A 96 6.34 -8.99 -13.89
CA MET A 96 6.36 -8.73 -12.43
C MET A 96 6.83 -7.31 -12.13
N VAL A 97 7.91 -6.88 -12.76
CA VAL A 97 8.45 -5.52 -12.59
C VAL A 97 7.42 -4.48 -13.04
N ALA A 98 6.84 -4.67 -14.23
CA ALA A 98 5.86 -3.74 -14.78
C ALA A 98 4.63 -3.63 -13.87
N GLU A 99 4.16 -4.74 -13.32
CA GLU A 99 3.00 -4.79 -12.46
C GLU A 99 3.23 -4.04 -11.14
N LEU A 100 4.38 -4.26 -10.49
CA LEU A 100 4.71 -3.54 -9.26
C LEU A 100 4.93 -2.06 -9.51
N LEU A 101 5.49 -1.69 -10.66
CA LEU A 101 5.67 -0.29 -11.03
C LEU A 101 4.31 0.41 -11.16
N GLN A 102 3.36 -0.20 -11.83
CA GLN A 102 2.00 0.33 -11.96
C GLN A 102 1.31 0.42 -10.60
N ASP A 103 1.47 -0.60 -9.77
CA ASP A 103 0.87 -0.60 -8.43
C ASP A 103 1.51 0.47 -7.55
N SER A 104 2.81 0.71 -7.66
CA SER A 104 3.48 1.78 -6.91
C SER A 104 2.96 3.16 -7.32
N GLU A 105 2.73 3.38 -8.61
CA GLU A 105 2.12 4.63 -9.08
C GLU A 105 0.72 4.81 -8.50
N LYS A 106 -0.06 3.74 -8.49
CA LYS A 106 -1.40 3.74 -7.90
C LYS A 106 -1.35 4.06 -6.41
N MET A 107 -0.43 3.44 -5.68
CA MET A 107 -0.28 3.66 -4.25
C MET A 107 0.15 5.10 -3.95
N ALA A 108 1.07 5.65 -4.72
CA ALA A 108 1.48 7.04 -4.56
C ALA A 108 0.28 7.99 -4.70
N GLY A 109 -0.60 7.73 -5.66
CA GLY A 109 -1.82 8.50 -5.85
C GLY A 109 -2.81 8.36 -4.69
N ILE A 110 -2.97 7.15 -4.16
CA ILE A 110 -3.83 6.88 -3.01
C ILE A 110 -3.31 7.64 -1.77
N PHE A 111 -2.02 7.55 -1.50
CA PHE A 111 -1.42 8.24 -0.35
C PHE A 111 -1.49 9.76 -0.49
N LYS A 112 -1.36 10.29 -1.72
CA LYS A 112 -1.50 11.73 -1.96
C LYS A 112 -2.90 12.21 -1.55
N ILE A 113 -3.94 11.49 -1.97
CA ILE A 113 -5.33 11.84 -1.63
C ILE A 113 -5.53 11.78 -0.12
N CYS A 114 -5.06 10.72 0.53
CA CYS A 114 -5.16 10.59 1.98
C CYS A 114 -4.40 11.71 2.71
N TYR A 115 -3.23 12.08 2.20
CA TYR A 115 -2.43 13.18 2.73
C TYR A 115 -3.24 14.48 2.71
N GLU A 116 -3.85 14.81 1.58
CA GLU A 116 -4.64 16.03 1.43
C GLU A 116 -5.82 16.05 2.39
N MET A 117 -6.49 14.92 2.56
CA MET A 117 -7.61 14.81 3.50
C MET A 117 -7.15 14.95 4.95
N ALA A 118 -6.01 14.38 5.32
CA ALA A 118 -5.44 14.49 6.66
C ALA A 118 -5.06 15.94 6.98
N GLU A 119 -4.46 16.65 6.01
CA GLU A 119 -4.13 18.07 6.18
C GLU A 119 -5.38 18.91 6.42
N GLN A 120 -6.43 18.68 5.63
CA GLN A 120 -7.70 19.39 5.77
C GLN A 120 -8.36 19.11 7.11
N SER A 121 -8.15 17.94 7.67
CA SER A 121 -8.72 17.52 8.96
C SER A 121 -7.86 17.95 10.16
N GLY A 122 -6.69 18.54 9.92
CA GLY A 122 -5.79 18.95 10.98
C GLY A 122 -4.95 17.82 11.57
N ASP A 123 -4.95 16.65 10.95
CA ASP A 123 -4.18 15.48 11.39
C ASP A 123 -2.77 15.53 10.81
N HIS A 124 -1.97 16.50 11.28
CA HIS A 124 -0.66 16.81 10.68
C HIS A 124 0.36 15.70 10.86
N GLY A 125 0.34 15.00 12.00
CA GLY A 125 1.24 13.86 12.22
C GLY A 125 0.96 12.73 11.25
N LEU A 126 -0.32 12.41 11.04
CA LEU A 126 -0.72 11.42 10.04
C LEU A 126 -0.37 11.89 8.63
N ALA A 127 -0.60 13.17 8.34
CA ALA A 127 -0.27 13.73 7.02
C ALA A 127 1.23 13.57 6.71
N ASN A 128 2.10 13.84 7.68
CA ASN A 128 3.54 13.65 7.50
C ASN A 128 3.89 12.20 7.20
N PHE A 129 3.27 11.26 7.91
CA PHE A 129 3.44 9.83 7.68
C PHE A 129 2.99 9.44 6.26
N LEU A 130 1.83 9.92 5.84
CA LEU A 130 1.28 9.61 4.51
C LEU A 130 2.15 10.19 3.39
N ALA A 131 2.69 11.39 3.58
CA ALA A 131 3.63 11.99 2.62
C ALA A 131 4.90 11.15 2.47
N GLU A 132 5.41 10.61 3.57
CA GLU A 132 6.58 9.72 3.56
C GLU A 132 6.27 8.42 2.79
N ARG A 133 5.09 7.85 3.01
CA ARG A 133 4.67 6.64 2.29
C ARG A 133 4.51 6.92 0.80
N GLN A 134 3.98 8.07 0.44
CA GLN A 134 3.89 8.50 -0.96
C GLN A 134 5.27 8.51 -1.61
N ASP A 135 6.25 9.09 -0.94
CA ASP A 135 7.62 9.17 -1.46
C ASP A 135 8.26 7.80 -1.64
N ILE A 136 8.00 6.87 -0.73
CA ILE A 136 8.51 5.50 -0.84
C ILE A 136 7.98 4.85 -2.11
N HIS A 137 6.69 4.99 -2.40
CA HIS A 137 6.11 4.43 -3.62
C HIS A 137 6.60 5.12 -4.88
N LYS A 138 6.81 6.44 -4.84
CA LYS A 138 7.40 7.16 -5.98
C LYS A 138 8.79 6.65 -6.32
N LYS A 139 9.54 6.22 -5.33
CA LYS A 139 10.88 5.66 -5.55
C LYS A 139 10.82 4.41 -6.42
N TYR A 140 9.74 3.65 -6.36
CA TYR A 140 9.57 2.39 -7.09
C TYR A 140 8.67 2.51 -8.32
N SER A 141 8.26 3.70 -8.68
CA SER A 141 7.44 3.91 -9.88
C SER A 141 8.21 4.40 -11.08
#